data_0626bc9f85f37d46a3e230a71ed119a8
#
_entry.id   0626bc9f85f37d46a3e230a71ed119a8
#
_cell.length_a   1.000
_cell.length_b   1.000
_cell.length_c   1.000
_cell.angle_alpha   90.00
_cell.angle_beta   90.00
_cell.angle_gamma   90.00
#
_symmetry.space_group_name_H-M   'P 1'
#
loop_
_entity.id
_entity.type
_entity.pdbx_description
1 polymer ?
#
loop_
_entity_poly.entity_id
_entity_poly.type
_entity_poly.pdbx_seq_one_letter_code
_entity_poly.pdbx_strand_id
1 'polypeptide(L)'
;DAKLFAGSGKVQEIGEALRAHEADIVIFNHALAPGQQRNLERVLECMVIDRTALILDIFAQRARSHEGKLQVELAQLEHLSTRLVRGWTHLERQKGGIGLRGPGEKQLETDRRLLGNRVKMLKQRLAQMEKQRKIRRRARERRDVLSVSLVGYTNAGKSTLFNALTKAGAYAADQLFATLDTTSRRLYVGGANVV
;
A
#
# COMPACT_ATOMS: atom_id res chain seq x y z
N ASP A 1 7.58 -9.56 22.50
CA ASP A 1 7.80 -8.39 23.36
C ASP A 1 7.02 -7.19 22.79
N ALA A 2 6.30 -6.49 23.66
CA ALA A 2 5.50 -5.32 23.26
C ALA A 2 6.37 -4.18 22.68
N LYS A 3 7.63 -4.08 23.10
CA LYS A 3 8.56 -3.01 22.73
C LYS A 3 9.27 -3.27 21.40
N LEU A 4 9.65 -4.51 21.14
CA LEU A 4 10.48 -4.91 19.98
C LEU A 4 9.80 -5.92 19.06
N PHE A 5 8.52 -6.24 19.29
CA PHE A 5 7.78 -7.31 18.58
C PHE A 5 8.39 -8.71 18.84
N ALA A 6 9.69 -8.89 18.65
CA ALA A 6 10.43 -10.10 18.98
C ALA A 6 11.09 -10.02 20.35
N GLY A 7 11.47 -11.15 20.94
CA GLY A 7 12.27 -11.17 22.17
C GLY A 7 13.67 -10.58 21.93
N SER A 8 14.29 -10.03 22.99
CA SER A 8 15.62 -9.39 22.89
C SER A 8 16.68 -10.31 22.29
N GLY A 9 16.73 -11.60 22.68
CA GLY A 9 17.67 -12.56 22.13
C GLY A 9 17.45 -12.76 20.62
N LYS A 10 16.17 -12.80 20.15
CA LYS A 10 15.90 -12.92 18.71
C LYS A 10 16.30 -11.67 17.92
N VAL A 11 16.16 -10.49 18.51
CA VAL A 11 16.63 -9.25 17.89
C VAL A 11 18.16 -9.24 17.79
N GLN A 12 18.86 -9.79 18.78
CA GLN A 12 20.32 -9.94 18.74
C GLN A 12 20.75 -10.91 17.62
N GLU A 13 20.12 -12.09 17.50
CA GLU A 13 20.36 -13.02 16.39
C GLU A 13 20.15 -12.36 15.01
N ILE A 14 19.07 -11.56 14.86
CA ILE A 14 18.80 -10.79 13.64
C ILE A 14 19.95 -9.81 13.36
N GLY A 15 20.45 -9.11 14.39
CA GLY A 15 21.58 -8.19 14.26
C GLY A 15 22.89 -8.88 13.87
N GLU A 16 23.15 -10.09 14.38
CA GLU A 16 24.29 -10.91 13.99
C GLU A 16 24.17 -11.38 12.54
N ALA A 17 23.00 -11.88 12.14
CA ALA A 17 22.73 -12.28 10.77
C ALA A 17 22.86 -11.11 9.77
N LEU A 18 22.36 -9.94 10.14
CA LEU A 18 22.46 -8.71 9.35
C LEU A 18 23.92 -8.36 9.05
N ARG A 19 24.80 -8.41 10.06
CA ARG A 19 26.23 -8.17 9.90
C ARG A 19 26.92 -9.27 9.09
N ALA A 20 26.57 -10.54 9.34
CA ALA A 20 27.16 -11.68 8.62
C ALA A 20 26.82 -11.68 7.12
N HIS A 21 25.66 -11.16 6.75
CA HIS A 21 25.21 -11.11 5.35
C HIS A 21 25.36 -9.72 4.71
N GLU A 22 25.96 -8.75 5.42
CA GLU A 22 26.12 -7.36 4.96
C GLU A 22 24.80 -6.77 4.44
N ALA A 23 23.69 -7.05 5.16
CA ALA A 23 22.37 -6.67 4.73
C ALA A 23 22.01 -5.24 5.20
N ASP A 24 21.39 -4.45 4.31
CA ASP A 24 20.99 -3.07 4.60
C ASP A 24 19.57 -2.95 5.16
N ILE A 25 18.76 -3.99 5.00
CA ILE A 25 17.33 -3.96 5.31
C ILE A 25 16.90 -5.25 6.01
N VAL A 26 16.03 -5.11 7.00
CA VAL A 26 15.32 -6.23 7.65
C VAL A 26 13.84 -6.16 7.34
N ILE A 27 13.29 -7.26 6.82
CA ILE A 27 11.87 -7.38 6.48
C ILE A 27 11.16 -8.28 7.51
N PHE A 28 10.15 -7.74 8.16
CA PHE A 28 9.27 -8.49 9.04
C PHE A 28 8.00 -8.92 8.29
N ASN A 29 7.72 -10.23 8.24
CA ASN A 29 6.49 -10.76 7.64
C ASN A 29 5.26 -10.59 8.56
N HIS A 30 5.19 -9.48 9.29
CA HIS A 30 4.08 -9.10 10.15
C HIS A 30 3.90 -7.58 10.09
N ALA A 31 2.71 -7.08 10.43
CA ALA A 31 2.49 -5.66 10.62
C ALA A 31 3.13 -5.24 11.95
N LEU A 32 4.02 -4.25 11.92
CA LEU A 32 4.65 -3.69 13.08
C LEU A 32 3.92 -2.43 13.57
N ALA A 33 3.79 -2.28 14.88
CA ALA A 33 3.38 -0.99 15.43
C ALA A 33 4.49 0.05 15.17
N PRO A 34 4.15 1.34 14.92
CA PRO A 34 5.14 2.37 14.63
C PRO A 34 6.26 2.51 15.67
N GLY A 35 5.92 2.25 16.96
CA GLY A 35 6.91 2.24 18.03
C GLY A 35 7.85 1.05 17.98
N GLN A 36 7.35 -0.13 17.62
CA GLN A 36 8.16 -1.34 17.46
C GLN A 36 9.14 -1.20 16.31
N GLN A 37 8.67 -0.73 15.15
CA GLN A 37 9.53 -0.49 14.00
C GLN A 37 10.71 0.43 14.34
N ARG A 38 10.43 1.58 14.95
CA ARG A 38 11.47 2.54 15.38
C ARG A 38 12.46 1.95 16.39
N ASN A 39 11.96 1.18 17.36
CA ASN A 39 12.82 0.55 18.35
C ASN A 39 13.74 -0.50 17.70
N LEU A 40 13.23 -1.26 16.73
CA LEU A 40 14.01 -2.20 15.94
C LEU A 40 15.05 -1.49 15.08
N GLU A 41 14.70 -0.42 14.37
CA GLU A 41 15.62 0.39 13.58
C GLU A 41 16.78 0.96 14.44
N ARG A 42 16.46 1.39 15.68
CA ARG A 42 17.48 1.89 16.61
C ARG A 42 18.43 0.80 17.10
N VAL A 43 17.92 -0.42 17.34
CA VAL A 43 18.73 -1.52 17.88
C VAL A 43 19.54 -2.21 16.77
N LEU A 44 18.95 -2.33 15.57
CA LEU A 44 19.57 -3.01 14.44
C LEU A 44 20.43 -2.07 13.59
N GLU A 45 20.32 -0.75 13.80
CA GLU A 45 21.00 0.30 13.01
C GLU A 45 20.82 0.17 11.50
N CYS A 46 19.66 -0.37 11.08
CA CYS A 46 19.30 -0.56 9.67
C CYS A 46 17.84 -0.22 9.43
N MET A 47 17.44 -0.12 8.15
CA MET A 47 16.06 0.06 7.76
C MET A 47 15.23 -1.18 8.10
N VAL A 48 14.08 -0.99 8.74
CA VAL A 48 13.12 -2.05 9.05
C VAL A 48 11.84 -1.83 8.25
N ILE A 49 11.47 -2.80 7.45
CA ILE A 49 10.25 -2.80 6.64
C ILE A 49 9.30 -3.85 7.18
N ASP A 50 8.05 -3.47 7.40
CA ASP A 50 7.00 -4.41 7.75
C ASP A 50 6.29 -4.96 6.50
N ARG A 51 5.52 -6.04 6.69
CA ARG A 51 4.74 -6.66 5.61
C ARG A 51 3.85 -5.67 4.87
N THR A 52 3.22 -4.75 5.58
CA THR A 52 2.29 -3.77 4.99
C THR A 52 3.03 -2.79 4.09
N ALA A 53 4.15 -2.25 4.56
CA ALA A 53 4.99 -1.35 3.77
C ALA A 53 5.50 -2.04 2.50
N LEU A 54 6.00 -3.28 2.61
CA LEU A 54 6.47 -4.05 1.46
C LEU A 54 5.35 -4.30 0.43
N ILE A 55 4.15 -4.67 0.87
CA ILE A 55 3.00 -4.86 -0.05
C ILE A 55 2.64 -3.54 -0.74
N LEU A 56 2.63 -2.42 -0.03
CA LEU A 56 2.35 -1.12 -0.62
C LEU A 56 3.40 -0.70 -1.65
N ASP A 57 4.67 -1.01 -1.43
CA ASP A 57 5.73 -0.76 -2.40
C ASP A 57 5.57 -1.62 -3.67
N ILE A 58 5.24 -2.91 -3.50
CA ILE A 58 4.92 -3.78 -4.63
C ILE A 58 3.73 -3.22 -5.42
N PHE A 59 2.69 -2.74 -4.74
CA PHE A 59 1.53 -2.15 -5.37
C PHE A 59 1.88 -0.85 -6.12
N ALA A 60 2.76 -0.02 -5.58
CA ALA A 60 3.22 1.20 -6.24
C ALA A 60 3.94 0.89 -7.57
N GLN A 61 4.76 -0.16 -7.59
CA GLN A 61 5.44 -0.61 -8.80
C GLN A 61 4.50 -1.25 -9.82
N ARG A 62 3.41 -1.90 -9.37
CA ARG A 62 2.48 -2.66 -10.21
C ARG A 62 1.29 -1.84 -10.73
N ALA A 63 0.92 -0.77 -10.08
CA ALA A 63 -0.19 0.10 -10.47
C ALA A 63 0.12 0.80 -11.81
N ARG A 64 -0.64 0.46 -12.85
CA ARG A 64 -0.50 1.04 -14.18
C ARG A 64 -1.60 2.04 -14.49
N SER A 65 -2.82 1.77 -14.04
CA SER A 65 -3.95 2.67 -14.24
C SER A 65 -3.83 3.93 -13.38
N HIS A 66 -4.40 5.02 -13.87
CA HIS A 66 -4.45 6.26 -13.09
C HIS A 66 -5.17 6.08 -11.76
N GLU A 67 -6.26 5.31 -11.75
CA GLU A 67 -7.01 5.02 -10.53
C GLU A 67 -6.22 4.15 -9.56
N GLY A 68 -5.56 3.09 -10.06
CA GLY A 68 -4.71 2.22 -9.24
C GLY A 68 -3.58 3.01 -8.57
N LYS A 69 -2.92 3.90 -9.31
CA LYS A 69 -1.89 4.79 -8.75
C LYS A 69 -2.43 5.69 -7.65
N LEU A 70 -3.60 6.29 -7.82
CA LEU A 70 -4.22 7.13 -6.79
C LEU A 70 -4.63 6.32 -5.54
N GLN A 71 -5.12 5.08 -5.74
CA GLN A 71 -5.47 4.19 -4.62
C GLN A 71 -4.24 3.78 -3.82
N VAL A 72 -3.16 3.42 -4.50
CA VAL A 72 -1.90 3.05 -3.85
C VAL A 72 -1.29 4.25 -3.13
N GLU A 73 -1.23 5.42 -3.78
CA GLU A 73 -0.76 6.67 -3.14
C GLU A 73 -1.57 6.99 -1.88
N LEU A 74 -2.89 6.85 -1.93
CA LEU A 74 -3.74 7.05 -0.76
C LEU A 74 -3.39 6.08 0.37
N ALA A 75 -3.26 4.79 0.07
CA ALA A 75 -2.92 3.77 1.05
C ALA A 75 -1.52 3.99 1.67
N GLN A 76 -0.53 4.38 0.86
CA GLN A 76 0.81 4.73 1.34
C GLN A 76 0.79 5.95 2.27
N LEU A 77 0.05 7.00 1.92
CA LEU A 77 -0.06 8.20 2.76
C LEU A 77 -0.82 7.93 4.07
N GLU A 78 -1.88 7.13 4.03
CA GLU A 78 -2.58 6.70 5.24
C GLU A 78 -1.68 5.86 6.15
N HIS A 79 -0.91 4.94 5.60
CA HIS A 79 0.06 4.15 6.34
C HIS A 79 1.17 5.02 6.94
N LEU A 80 1.71 5.97 6.17
CA LEU A 80 2.73 6.92 6.63
C LEU A 80 2.18 7.83 7.74
N SER A 81 0.94 8.30 7.63
CA SER A 81 0.33 9.19 8.62
C SER A 81 0.28 8.57 10.02
N THR A 82 0.06 7.26 10.12
CA THR A 82 0.08 6.54 11.41
C THR A 82 1.47 6.47 12.04
N ARG A 83 2.51 6.55 11.22
CA ARG A 83 3.92 6.49 11.66
C ARG A 83 4.48 7.85 12.05
N LEU A 84 4.08 8.91 11.37
CA LEU A 84 4.48 10.29 11.70
C LEU A 84 4.02 10.70 13.11
N VAL A 85 2.81 10.31 13.54
CA VAL A 85 2.25 10.69 14.84
C VAL A 85 3.12 10.25 16.03
N ARG A 86 3.88 9.17 15.90
CA ARG A 86 4.69 8.61 16.98
C ARG A 86 6.20 8.73 16.76
N GLY A 87 6.65 9.21 15.60
CA GLY A 87 8.05 9.35 15.26
C GLY A 87 8.79 10.46 16.01
N TRP A 88 8.07 11.50 16.42
CA TRP A 88 8.63 12.78 16.87
C TRP A 88 8.48 13.07 18.35
N THR A 89 7.83 12.23 19.14
CA THR A 89 7.68 12.42 20.60
C THR A 89 9.01 12.49 21.35
N HIS A 90 10.08 12.05 20.74
CA HIS A 90 11.41 12.11 21.34
C HIS A 90 12.11 13.46 21.10
N LEU A 91 11.75 14.21 20.06
CA LEU A 91 12.22 15.60 19.84
C LEU A 91 11.51 16.60 20.78
N GLU A 92 10.30 16.29 21.23
CA GLU A 92 9.55 17.08 22.21
C GLU A 92 10.26 17.12 23.58
N ARG A 93 10.99 16.07 23.93
CA ARG A 93 11.71 15.98 25.22
C ARG A 93 13.05 16.73 25.26
N GLN A 94 13.58 17.15 24.13
CA GLN A 94 14.92 17.72 24.05
C GLN A 94 14.96 19.24 24.21
N LYS A 95 13.83 19.97 24.23
CA LYS A 95 13.75 21.39 24.56
C LYS A 95 12.50 21.71 25.38
N GLY A 96 12.63 21.58 26.55
CA GLY A 96 12.32 22.19 27.80
C GLY A 96 11.23 23.03 28.04
N GLY A 97 10.66 23.55 28.68
CA GLY A 97 9.92 24.67 29.19
C GLY A 97 8.43 24.60 28.84
N ILE A 98 7.63 24.56 29.85
CA ILE A 98 6.15 24.70 29.76
C ILE A 98 5.82 25.94 28.90
N GLY A 99 5.25 25.72 27.69
CA GLY A 99 4.65 26.79 26.90
C GLY A 99 5.39 27.25 25.66
N LEU A 100 6.56 26.72 25.31
CA LEU A 100 7.29 27.09 24.09
C LEU A 100 7.21 25.95 23.06
N ARG A 101 6.34 26.09 22.05
CA ARG A 101 6.33 25.22 20.86
C ARG A 101 7.67 25.33 20.14
N GLY A 102 8.44 24.25 20.14
CA GLY A 102 9.71 24.20 19.41
C GLY A 102 9.53 24.25 17.88
N PRO A 103 10.57 24.63 17.09
CA PRO A 103 10.51 24.67 15.65
C PRO A 103 10.14 23.31 15.01
N GLY A 104 10.50 22.18 15.65
CA GLY A 104 10.12 20.84 15.21
C GLY A 104 8.63 20.53 15.33
N GLU A 105 7.93 21.02 16.35
CA GLU A 105 6.47 20.86 16.49
C GLU A 105 5.71 21.58 15.38
N LYS A 106 6.12 22.79 15.01
CA LYS A 106 5.51 23.54 13.93
C LYS A 106 5.69 22.84 12.58
N GLN A 107 6.85 22.24 12.35
CA GLN A 107 7.13 21.49 11.12
C GLN A 107 6.29 20.22 11.05
N LEU A 108 6.20 19.46 12.13
CA LEU A 108 5.36 18.26 12.21
C LEU A 108 3.88 18.57 11.98
N GLU A 109 3.37 19.64 12.60
CA GLU A 109 1.99 20.07 12.41
C GLU A 109 1.72 20.50 10.95
N THR A 110 2.70 21.14 10.33
CA THR A 110 2.64 21.51 8.92
C THR A 110 2.65 20.28 8.02
N ASP A 111 3.53 19.31 8.28
CA ASP A 111 3.62 18.07 7.52
C ASP A 111 2.34 17.23 7.65
N ARG A 112 1.78 17.13 8.85
CA ARG A 112 0.47 16.48 9.08
C ARG A 112 -0.64 17.16 8.29
N ARG A 113 -0.67 18.49 8.29
CA ARG A 113 -1.68 19.25 7.55
C ARG A 113 -1.55 19.04 6.06
N LEU A 114 -0.33 19.07 5.52
CA LEU A 114 -0.07 18.81 4.09
C LEU A 114 -0.48 17.39 3.71
N LEU A 115 -0.11 16.39 4.51
CA LEU A 115 -0.53 15.00 4.34
C LEU A 115 -2.05 14.86 4.37
N GLY A 116 -2.71 15.45 5.38
CA GLY A 116 -4.16 15.45 5.51
C GLY A 116 -4.87 16.07 4.31
N ASN A 117 -4.35 17.19 3.79
CA ASN A 117 -4.86 17.84 2.59
C ASN A 117 -4.68 16.94 1.35
N ARG A 118 -3.53 16.27 1.22
CA ARG A 118 -3.28 15.34 0.11
C ARG A 118 -4.22 14.14 0.15
N VAL A 119 -4.40 13.53 1.32
CA VAL A 119 -5.35 12.42 1.55
C VAL A 119 -6.78 12.84 1.19
N LYS A 120 -7.22 14.03 1.64
CA LYS A 120 -8.55 14.56 1.31
C LYS A 120 -8.73 14.74 -0.20
N MET A 121 -7.75 15.32 -0.88
CA MET A 121 -7.78 15.51 -2.33
C MET A 121 -7.85 14.18 -3.08
N LEU A 122 -7.06 13.18 -2.68
CA LEU A 122 -7.06 11.86 -3.29
C LEU A 122 -8.42 11.16 -3.11
N LYS A 123 -9.00 11.21 -1.90
CA LYS A 123 -10.35 10.69 -1.62
C LYS A 123 -11.41 11.34 -2.51
N GLN A 124 -11.34 12.64 -2.70
CA GLN A 124 -12.28 13.35 -3.59
C GLN A 124 -12.14 12.91 -5.05
N ARG A 125 -10.91 12.78 -5.57
CA ARG A 125 -10.65 12.30 -6.93
C ARG A 125 -11.16 10.87 -7.13
N LEU A 126 -10.87 9.98 -6.19
CA LEU A 126 -11.36 8.59 -6.25
C LEU A 126 -12.88 8.52 -6.21
N ALA A 127 -13.55 9.32 -5.37
CA ALA A 127 -15.01 9.40 -5.33
C ALA A 127 -15.62 9.89 -6.66
N GLN A 128 -14.96 10.83 -7.35
CA GLN A 128 -15.40 11.26 -8.68
C GLN A 128 -15.25 10.14 -9.72
N MET A 129 -14.15 9.40 -9.69
CA MET A 129 -13.93 8.25 -10.59
C MET A 129 -14.95 7.14 -10.32
N GLU A 130 -15.26 6.86 -9.07
CA GLU A 130 -16.30 5.89 -8.70
C GLU A 130 -17.68 6.28 -9.24
N LYS A 131 -18.05 7.57 -9.14
CA LYS A 131 -19.29 8.07 -9.76
C LYS A 131 -19.32 7.83 -11.26
N GLN A 132 -18.22 8.12 -11.96
CA GLN A 132 -18.13 7.87 -13.40
C GLN A 132 -18.24 6.38 -13.74
N ARG A 133 -17.63 5.50 -12.94
CA ARG A 133 -17.76 4.04 -13.09
C ARG A 133 -19.22 3.59 -12.91
N LYS A 134 -19.91 4.08 -11.89
CA LYS A 134 -21.33 3.77 -11.67
C LYS A 134 -22.19 4.19 -12.85
N ILE A 135 -21.94 5.35 -13.46
CA ILE A 135 -22.66 5.81 -14.67
C ILE A 135 -22.39 4.87 -15.83
N ARG A 136 -21.12 4.52 -16.09
CA ARG A 136 -20.75 3.60 -17.17
C ARG A 136 -21.34 2.19 -16.97
N ARG A 137 -21.40 1.71 -15.73
CA ARG A 137 -22.01 0.43 -15.38
C ARG A 137 -23.50 0.44 -15.67
N ARG A 138 -24.24 1.45 -15.22
CA ARG A 138 -25.68 1.62 -15.52
C ARG A 138 -25.96 1.69 -17.03
N ALA A 139 -25.09 2.33 -17.80
CA ALA A 139 -25.22 2.38 -19.25
C ALA A 139 -25.06 1.01 -19.92
N ARG A 140 -24.23 0.10 -19.36
CA ARG A 140 -24.12 -1.30 -19.84
C ARG A 140 -25.34 -2.12 -19.43
N GLU A 141 -25.80 -1.97 -18.19
CA GLU A 141 -27.00 -2.65 -17.68
C GLU A 141 -28.23 -2.30 -18.52
N ARG A 142 -28.42 -1.04 -18.94
CA ARG A 142 -29.51 -0.61 -19.82
C ARG A 142 -29.44 -1.21 -21.24
N ARG A 143 -28.25 -1.63 -21.69
CA ARG A 143 -28.02 -2.24 -23.00
C ARG A 143 -28.05 -3.78 -22.94
N ASP A 144 -28.45 -4.33 -21.82
CA ASP A 144 -28.48 -5.78 -21.57
C ASP A 144 -27.17 -6.50 -21.88
N VAL A 145 -26.04 -5.84 -21.59
CA VAL A 145 -24.72 -6.43 -21.79
C VAL A 145 -24.35 -7.27 -20.58
N LEU A 146 -24.27 -8.57 -20.77
CA LEU A 146 -23.87 -9.51 -19.73
C LEU A 146 -22.44 -9.19 -19.25
N SER A 147 -22.26 -9.08 -17.95
CA SER A 147 -20.95 -8.82 -17.34
C SER A 147 -20.51 -10.03 -16.51
N VAL A 148 -19.34 -10.58 -16.80
CA VAL A 148 -18.74 -11.70 -16.06
C VAL A 148 -17.47 -11.23 -15.36
N SER A 149 -17.33 -11.56 -14.09
CA SER A 149 -16.15 -11.20 -13.26
C SER A 149 -15.35 -12.45 -12.87
N LEU A 150 -14.05 -12.42 -13.14
CA LEU A 150 -13.11 -13.42 -12.65
C LEU A 150 -12.60 -13.03 -11.26
N VAL A 151 -12.91 -13.83 -10.25
CA VAL A 151 -12.54 -13.60 -8.85
C VAL A 151 -11.73 -14.77 -8.34
N GLY A 152 -10.78 -14.52 -7.46
CA GLY A 152 -9.97 -15.56 -6.81
C GLY A 152 -8.69 -14.98 -6.21
N TYR A 153 -7.93 -15.80 -5.50
CA TYR A 153 -6.68 -15.43 -4.84
C TYR A 153 -5.61 -14.95 -5.81
N THR A 154 -4.59 -14.28 -5.28
CA THR A 154 -3.38 -13.95 -6.02
C THR A 154 -2.74 -15.23 -6.56
N ASN A 155 -2.18 -15.15 -7.76
CA ASN A 155 -1.54 -16.28 -8.45
C ASN A 155 -2.45 -17.50 -8.73
N ALA A 156 -3.77 -17.35 -8.71
CA ALA A 156 -4.75 -18.41 -9.04
C ALA A 156 -5.05 -18.53 -10.56
N GLY A 157 -4.20 -17.98 -11.42
CA GLY A 157 -4.35 -18.08 -12.87
C GLY A 157 -5.42 -17.18 -13.51
N LYS A 158 -6.03 -16.25 -12.77
CA LYS A 158 -7.08 -15.35 -13.31
C LYS A 158 -6.67 -14.59 -14.57
N SER A 159 -5.47 -13.99 -14.54
CA SER A 159 -4.95 -13.21 -15.68
C SER A 159 -4.59 -14.10 -16.86
N THR A 160 -4.15 -15.31 -16.62
CA THR A 160 -3.89 -16.33 -17.65
C THR A 160 -5.18 -16.74 -18.33
N LEU A 161 -6.22 -17.07 -17.52
CA LEU A 161 -7.54 -17.40 -18.05
C LEU A 161 -8.17 -16.23 -18.83
N PHE A 162 -8.07 -15.02 -18.28
CA PHE A 162 -8.57 -13.81 -18.95
C PHE A 162 -7.90 -13.60 -20.31
N ASN A 163 -6.58 -13.77 -20.40
CA ASN A 163 -5.85 -13.66 -21.66
C ASN A 163 -6.23 -14.76 -22.65
N ALA A 164 -6.41 -15.99 -22.19
CA ALA A 164 -6.85 -17.10 -23.03
C ALA A 164 -8.23 -16.84 -23.65
N LEU A 165 -9.16 -16.28 -22.88
CA LEU A 165 -10.51 -15.96 -23.31
C LEU A 165 -10.57 -14.72 -24.23
N THR A 166 -9.81 -13.66 -23.91
CA THR A 166 -10.00 -12.33 -24.52
C THR A 166 -8.85 -11.90 -25.44
N LYS A 167 -7.74 -12.62 -25.47
CA LYS A 167 -6.49 -12.24 -26.14
C LYS A 167 -6.00 -10.83 -25.77
N ALA A 168 -6.25 -10.41 -24.53
CA ALA A 168 -6.07 -9.03 -24.09
C ALA A 168 -4.60 -8.63 -23.83
N GLY A 169 -3.68 -9.59 -23.73
CA GLY A 169 -2.27 -9.33 -23.40
C GLY A 169 -2.07 -8.71 -22.01
N ALA A 170 -2.97 -8.98 -21.05
CA ALA A 170 -2.78 -8.54 -19.67
C ALA A 170 -1.55 -9.24 -19.08
N TYR A 171 -0.78 -8.49 -18.28
CA TYR A 171 0.42 -9.06 -17.67
C TYR A 171 0.06 -10.21 -16.73
N ALA A 172 0.55 -11.40 -17.06
CA ALA A 172 0.39 -12.61 -16.27
C ALA A 172 1.77 -13.21 -16.03
N ALA A 173 2.13 -13.42 -14.77
CA ALA A 173 3.39 -14.02 -14.38
C ALA A 173 3.19 -14.84 -13.10
N ASP A 174 4.04 -15.83 -12.88
CA ASP A 174 4.06 -16.64 -11.66
C ASP A 174 4.69 -15.85 -10.50
N GLN A 175 3.98 -14.83 -10.05
CA GLN A 175 4.38 -13.99 -8.93
C GLN A 175 3.17 -13.37 -8.24
N LEU A 176 3.33 -13.09 -6.94
CA LEU A 176 2.30 -12.40 -6.16
C LEU A 176 2.07 -10.99 -6.70
N PHE A 177 0.80 -10.59 -6.79
CA PHE A 177 0.38 -9.26 -7.24
C PHE A 177 0.88 -8.90 -8.66
N ALA A 178 1.01 -9.88 -9.57
CA ALA A 178 1.37 -9.64 -10.96
C ALA A 178 0.43 -8.63 -11.63
N THR A 179 -0.86 -8.72 -11.33
CA THR A 179 -1.90 -7.79 -11.80
C THR A 179 -2.59 -7.15 -10.60
N LEU A 180 -2.55 -5.82 -10.51
CA LEU A 180 -3.24 -5.03 -9.49
C LEU A 180 -4.50 -4.37 -10.06
N ASP A 181 -4.39 -3.80 -11.26
CA ASP A 181 -5.48 -3.07 -11.90
C ASP A 181 -6.55 -4.00 -12.46
N THR A 182 -7.81 -3.61 -12.35
CA THR A 182 -8.91 -4.31 -13.00
C THR A 182 -8.89 -4.04 -14.51
N THR A 183 -8.92 -5.11 -15.30
CA THR A 183 -9.00 -5.06 -16.76
C THR A 183 -10.37 -5.54 -17.20
N SER A 184 -11.02 -4.85 -18.16
CA SER A 184 -12.25 -5.33 -18.80
C SER A 184 -12.07 -5.41 -20.31
N ARG A 185 -12.64 -6.43 -20.91
CA ARG A 185 -12.66 -6.65 -22.37
C ARG A 185 -14.02 -7.16 -22.79
N ARG A 186 -14.37 -6.88 -24.04
CA ARG A 186 -15.53 -7.48 -24.66
C ARG A 186 -15.14 -8.84 -25.22
N LEU A 187 -16.00 -9.80 -25.00
CA LEU A 187 -15.90 -11.15 -25.53
C LEU A 187 -17.20 -11.48 -26.25
N TYR A 188 -17.13 -12.06 -27.43
CA TYR A 188 -18.29 -12.52 -28.18
C TYR A 188 -18.43 -14.03 -27.99
N VAL A 189 -19.52 -14.46 -27.36
CA VAL A 189 -19.76 -15.88 -27.07
C VAL A 189 -21.20 -16.23 -27.46
N GLY A 190 -21.37 -17.25 -28.30
CA GLY A 190 -22.69 -17.79 -28.61
C GLY A 190 -23.69 -16.78 -29.18
N GLY A 191 -23.23 -15.78 -29.94
CA GLY A 191 -24.11 -14.74 -30.50
C GLY A 191 -24.35 -13.53 -29.59
N ALA A 192 -23.78 -13.49 -28.35
CA ALA A 192 -23.94 -12.40 -27.40
C ALA A 192 -22.62 -11.70 -27.08
N ASN A 193 -22.70 -10.40 -26.81
CA ASN A 193 -21.57 -9.63 -26.27
C ASN A 193 -21.52 -9.77 -24.75
N VAL A 194 -20.36 -10.16 -24.23
CA VAL A 194 -20.05 -10.27 -22.80
C VAL A 194 -18.90 -9.33 -22.46
N VAL A 195 -18.92 -8.70 -21.29
CA VAL A 195 -17.85 -7.84 -20.77
C VAL A 195 -17.39 -8.31 -19.40
#